data_59fc9056a83ebaa29f7044176463061c
#
_entry.id   59fc9056a83ebaa29f7044176463061c
#
_cell.length_a   1.000
_cell.length_b   1.000
_cell.length_c   1.000
_cell.angle_alpha   90.00
_cell.angle_beta   90.00
_cell.angle_gamma   90.00
#
_symmetry.space_group_name_H-M   'P 1'
#
loop_
_entity.id
_entity.type
_entity.pdbx_description
1 polymer ?
#
loop_
_entity_poly.entity_id
_entity_poly.type
_entity_poly.pdbx_seq_one_letter_code
_entity_poly.pdbx_strand_id
1 'polypeptide(L)'
;MKKTIAVFVSLFVSLLAMSSFGVSQAVAEKKTASQVLDGGIKTVEGEFVPAAEAMPEDKYDFAPSNGDFKGVRTFAQQIKHVAAINYIVGAAILGEKPPVDVNEEKGPDSVKSKADILKYLKESFVYAHKAVATITEANLLEPIAVPFGKEKGTRLGLATVFAWHGFDHYGQMAVYLRMNGIVPPASRN
;
A
#
# COMPACT_ATOMS: atom_id res chain seq x y z
N MET A 1 -10.57 95.24 -12.01
CA MET A 1 -10.40 94.41 -10.76
C MET A 1 -10.57 92.94 -11.13
N LYS A 2 -9.47 92.22 -11.29
CA LYS A 2 -9.47 90.78 -11.63
C LYS A 2 -9.07 89.99 -10.38
N LYS A 3 -9.99 89.18 -9.87
CA LYS A 3 -9.73 88.29 -8.73
C LYS A 3 -9.11 86.97 -9.28
N THR A 4 -7.92 86.71 -8.92
CA THR A 4 -7.19 85.47 -9.24
C THR A 4 -7.59 84.44 -8.23
N ILE A 5 -8.17 83.33 -8.68
CA ILE A 5 -8.50 82.19 -7.87
C ILE A 5 -7.30 81.18 -7.96
N ALA A 6 -6.61 80.98 -6.84
CA ALA A 6 -5.56 79.95 -6.77
C ALA A 6 -6.20 78.61 -6.45
N VAL A 7 -6.05 77.68 -7.37
CA VAL A 7 -6.46 76.26 -7.16
C VAL A 7 -5.28 75.49 -6.58
N PHE A 8 -5.39 75.05 -5.34
CA PHE A 8 -4.47 74.11 -4.71
C PHE A 8 -4.80 72.68 -5.18
N VAL A 9 -3.96 72.15 -6.05
CA VAL A 9 -4.02 70.72 -6.39
C VAL A 9 -3.23 69.95 -5.33
N SER A 10 -3.92 69.27 -4.42
CA SER A 10 -3.34 68.39 -3.43
C SER A 10 -3.05 67.03 -4.08
N LEU A 11 -1.78 66.75 -4.34
CA LEU A 11 -1.33 65.45 -4.90
C LEU A 11 -1.28 64.43 -3.75
N PHE A 12 -2.31 63.61 -3.63
CA PHE A 12 -2.33 62.47 -2.68
C PHE A 12 -1.55 61.30 -3.31
N VAL A 13 -0.28 61.15 -2.96
CA VAL A 13 0.51 60.02 -3.35
C VAL A 13 0.16 58.88 -2.38
N SER A 14 -0.75 58.01 -2.81
CA SER A 14 -1.04 56.77 -2.09
C SER A 14 0.12 55.75 -2.31
N LEU A 15 0.96 55.61 -1.33
CA LEU A 15 2.01 54.58 -1.28
C LEU A 15 1.35 53.23 -1.06
N LEU A 16 1.06 52.51 -2.15
CA LEU A 16 0.57 51.15 -2.07
C LEU A 16 1.74 50.24 -1.64
N ALA A 17 1.86 49.96 -0.33
CA ALA A 17 2.74 48.96 0.16
C ALA A 17 2.21 47.58 -0.31
N MET A 18 2.71 47.09 -1.44
CA MET A 18 2.53 45.68 -1.83
C MET A 18 3.30 44.82 -0.86
N SER A 19 2.62 44.36 0.19
CA SER A 19 3.09 43.25 1.03
C SER A 19 3.11 42.02 0.15
N SER A 20 4.27 41.71 -0.42
CA SER A 20 4.52 40.44 -1.08
C SER A 20 4.44 39.35 -0.01
N PHE A 21 3.26 38.80 0.21
CA PHE A 21 3.13 37.52 0.88
C PHE A 21 3.83 36.49 -0.02
N GLY A 22 5.11 36.29 0.21
CA GLY A 22 5.84 35.17 -0.32
C GLY A 22 5.23 33.90 0.25
N VAL A 23 4.29 33.32 -0.49
CA VAL A 23 3.90 31.93 -0.26
C VAL A 23 5.13 31.12 -0.59
N SER A 24 5.93 30.82 0.44
CA SER A 24 6.98 29.83 0.33
C SER A 24 6.28 28.52 -0.01
N GLN A 25 6.16 28.20 -1.29
CA GLN A 25 5.85 26.85 -1.71
C GLN A 25 7.04 26.00 -1.23
N ALA A 26 6.83 25.30 -0.11
CA ALA A 26 7.74 24.25 0.28
C ALA A 26 7.84 23.33 -0.93
N VAL A 27 8.99 23.34 -1.61
CA VAL A 27 9.26 22.39 -2.70
C VAL A 27 9.16 21.01 -2.07
N ALA A 28 8.13 20.25 -2.45
CA ALA A 28 7.94 18.91 -1.93
C ALA A 28 9.22 18.11 -2.23
N GLU A 29 9.85 17.58 -1.19
CA GLU A 29 11.07 16.79 -1.31
C GLU A 29 10.82 15.65 -2.31
N LYS A 30 11.73 15.50 -3.27
CA LYS A 30 11.62 14.47 -4.31
C LYS A 30 11.75 13.10 -3.67
N LYS A 31 10.69 12.32 -3.68
CA LYS A 31 10.71 10.93 -3.19
C LYS A 31 11.53 10.04 -4.12
N THR A 32 12.24 9.09 -3.54
CA THR A 32 12.88 8.00 -4.28
C THR A 32 11.85 6.94 -4.70
N ALA A 33 12.19 6.10 -5.68
CA ALA A 33 11.35 4.97 -6.08
C ALA A 33 11.04 4.05 -4.88
N SER A 34 12.04 3.75 -4.05
CA SER A 34 11.86 2.97 -2.81
C SER A 34 10.82 3.59 -1.87
N GLN A 35 10.87 4.91 -1.64
CA GLN A 35 9.89 5.60 -0.78
C GLN A 35 8.47 5.57 -1.33
N VAL A 36 8.31 5.63 -2.66
CA VAL A 36 7.00 5.53 -3.31
C VAL A 36 6.44 4.12 -3.17
N LEU A 37 7.26 3.09 -3.42
CA LEU A 37 6.88 1.68 -3.28
C LEU A 37 6.53 1.34 -1.83
N ASP A 38 7.35 1.77 -0.88
CA ASP A 38 7.12 1.61 0.57
C ASP A 38 5.79 2.26 1.00
N GLY A 39 5.48 3.44 0.46
CA GLY A 39 4.19 4.10 0.66
C GLY A 39 3.01 3.26 0.19
N GLY A 40 3.13 2.61 -0.98
CA GLY A 40 2.11 1.70 -1.49
C GLY A 40 1.91 0.47 -0.58
N ILE A 41 3.01 -0.11 -0.09
CA ILE A 41 2.95 -1.23 0.87
C ILE A 41 2.28 -0.79 2.17
N LYS A 42 2.67 0.36 2.74
CA LYS A 42 2.05 0.90 3.96
C LYS A 42 0.55 1.10 3.81
N THR A 43 0.10 1.53 2.64
CA THR A 43 -1.33 1.73 2.38
C THR A 43 -2.08 0.41 2.41
N VAL A 44 -1.61 -0.59 1.67
CA VAL A 44 -2.28 -1.91 1.65
C VAL A 44 -2.18 -2.63 3.00
N GLU A 45 -1.03 -2.56 3.68
CA GLU A 45 -0.87 -3.12 5.03
C GLU A 45 -1.85 -2.49 6.01
N GLY A 46 -1.99 -1.15 5.98
CA GLY A 46 -2.89 -0.39 6.83
C GLY A 46 -4.37 -0.73 6.66
N GLU A 47 -4.77 -1.31 5.53
CA GLU A 47 -6.13 -1.79 5.30
C GLU A 47 -6.27 -3.29 5.48
N PHE A 48 -5.30 -4.06 4.99
CA PHE A 48 -5.33 -5.52 4.96
C PHE A 48 -5.21 -6.14 6.37
N VAL A 49 -4.25 -5.67 7.17
CA VAL A 49 -4.02 -6.20 8.52
C VAL A 49 -5.23 -5.95 9.43
N PRO A 50 -5.81 -4.73 9.51
CA PRO A 50 -7.03 -4.52 10.28
C PRO A 50 -8.23 -5.33 9.78
N ALA A 51 -8.34 -5.56 8.46
CA ALA A 51 -9.38 -6.42 7.90
C ALA A 51 -9.21 -7.87 8.36
N ALA A 52 -7.99 -8.39 8.35
CA ALA A 52 -7.68 -9.71 8.88
C ALA A 52 -8.00 -9.82 10.38
N GLU A 53 -7.67 -8.80 11.16
CA GLU A 53 -7.96 -8.75 12.61
C GLU A 53 -9.47 -8.70 12.92
N ALA A 54 -10.25 -8.06 12.05
CA ALA A 54 -11.68 -7.83 12.28
C ALA A 54 -12.54 -9.10 12.23
N MET A 55 -12.13 -10.13 11.48
CA MET A 55 -12.85 -11.40 11.42
C MET A 55 -12.68 -12.19 12.72
N PRO A 56 -13.75 -12.68 13.36
CA PRO A 56 -13.65 -13.63 14.48
C PRO A 56 -12.95 -14.93 14.08
N GLU A 57 -12.24 -15.55 15.02
CA GLU A 57 -11.47 -16.75 14.74
C GLU A 57 -12.31 -17.92 14.22
N ASP A 58 -13.48 -18.11 14.79
CA ASP A 58 -14.46 -19.14 14.36
C ASP A 58 -15.00 -18.92 12.94
N LYS A 59 -14.69 -17.78 12.31
CA LYS A 59 -15.04 -17.44 10.93
C LYS A 59 -13.86 -17.43 9.95
N TYR A 60 -12.68 -17.83 10.39
CA TYR A 60 -11.50 -17.85 9.52
C TYR A 60 -11.63 -18.89 8.38
N ASP A 61 -12.40 -19.94 8.57
CA ASP A 61 -12.71 -20.94 7.53
C ASP A 61 -13.89 -20.55 6.63
N PHE A 62 -14.44 -19.34 6.80
CA PHE A 62 -15.52 -18.86 5.95
C PHE A 62 -15.06 -18.72 4.50
N ALA A 63 -15.88 -19.26 3.59
CA ALA A 63 -15.85 -18.98 2.16
C ALA A 63 -17.29 -18.77 1.66
N PRO A 64 -17.52 -17.91 0.65
CA PRO A 64 -18.84 -17.77 0.03
C PRO A 64 -19.35 -19.12 -0.52
N SER A 65 -20.64 -19.37 -0.38
CA SER A 65 -21.30 -20.60 -0.87
C SER A 65 -22.58 -20.33 -1.68
N ASN A 66 -23.07 -19.09 -1.66
CA ASN A 66 -24.27 -18.71 -2.42
C ASN A 66 -23.83 -18.16 -3.79
N GLY A 67 -23.88 -19.01 -4.82
CA GLY A 67 -23.38 -18.74 -6.16
C GLY A 67 -22.33 -19.76 -6.59
N ASP A 68 -21.58 -19.49 -7.66
CA ASP A 68 -20.52 -20.35 -8.15
C ASP A 68 -19.17 -19.97 -7.52
N PHE A 69 -18.93 -20.49 -6.32
CA PHE A 69 -17.73 -20.26 -5.53
C PHE A 69 -16.90 -21.53 -5.27
N LYS A 70 -17.08 -22.55 -6.12
CA LYS A 70 -16.31 -23.80 -5.97
C LYS A 70 -14.81 -23.54 -6.07
N GLY A 71 -14.09 -23.91 -5.01
CA GLY A 71 -12.62 -23.82 -4.98
C GLY A 71 -12.05 -22.45 -4.64
N VAL A 72 -12.87 -21.45 -4.26
CA VAL A 72 -12.36 -20.19 -3.73
C VAL A 72 -11.65 -20.40 -2.39
N ARG A 73 -10.70 -19.51 -2.10
CA ARG A 73 -9.98 -19.52 -0.83
C ARG A 73 -10.91 -19.12 0.33
N THR A 74 -10.75 -19.76 1.49
CA THR A 74 -11.34 -19.28 2.74
C THR A 74 -10.71 -17.97 3.18
N PHE A 75 -11.29 -17.29 4.16
CA PHE A 75 -10.74 -16.05 4.71
C PHE A 75 -9.29 -16.24 5.20
N ALA A 76 -9.02 -17.30 5.96
CA ALA A 76 -7.67 -17.66 6.41
C ALA A 76 -6.72 -17.91 5.23
N GLN A 77 -7.19 -18.63 4.21
CA GLN A 77 -6.38 -18.92 3.02
C GLN A 77 -6.06 -17.68 2.20
N GLN A 78 -6.94 -16.68 2.13
CA GLN A 78 -6.64 -15.38 1.51
C GLN A 78 -5.46 -14.70 2.21
N ILE A 79 -5.49 -14.65 3.54
CA ILE A 79 -4.44 -14.01 4.34
C ILE A 79 -3.09 -14.73 4.18
N LYS A 80 -3.10 -16.05 4.31
CA LYS A 80 -1.89 -16.87 4.17
C LYS A 80 -1.28 -16.76 2.78
N HIS A 81 -2.11 -16.71 1.75
CA HIS A 81 -1.66 -16.54 0.37
C HIS A 81 -0.97 -15.19 0.15
N VAL A 82 -1.58 -14.08 0.58
CA VAL A 82 -0.95 -12.76 0.47
C VAL A 82 0.37 -12.71 1.21
N ALA A 83 0.44 -13.28 2.41
CA ALA A 83 1.69 -13.35 3.16
C ALA A 83 2.76 -14.19 2.44
N ALA A 84 2.39 -15.35 1.87
CA ALA A 84 3.29 -16.18 1.09
C ALA A 84 3.84 -15.44 -0.15
N ILE A 85 2.97 -14.74 -0.89
CA ILE A 85 3.37 -13.92 -2.03
C ILE A 85 4.31 -12.78 -1.61
N ASN A 86 4.07 -12.13 -0.48
CA ASN A 86 5.00 -11.13 0.04
C ASN A 86 6.41 -11.71 0.26
N TYR A 87 6.52 -12.90 0.83
CA TYR A 87 7.82 -13.56 1.01
C TYR A 87 8.45 -13.98 -0.33
N ILE A 88 7.67 -14.52 -1.25
CA ILE A 88 8.15 -14.97 -2.57
C ILE A 88 8.68 -13.77 -3.39
N VAL A 89 7.89 -12.70 -3.46
CA VAL A 89 8.24 -11.48 -4.20
C VAL A 89 9.42 -10.77 -3.55
N GLY A 90 9.41 -10.64 -2.22
CA GLY A 90 10.51 -10.04 -1.47
C GLY A 90 11.82 -10.79 -1.68
N ALA A 91 11.80 -12.11 -1.62
CA ALA A 91 12.96 -12.95 -1.85
C ALA A 91 13.53 -12.79 -3.27
N ALA A 92 12.64 -12.73 -4.28
CA ALA A 92 13.08 -12.50 -5.66
C ALA A 92 13.72 -11.12 -5.86
N ILE A 93 13.19 -10.07 -5.22
CA ILE A 93 13.80 -8.72 -5.25
C ILE A 93 15.18 -8.72 -4.58
N LEU A 94 15.31 -9.43 -3.45
CA LEU A 94 16.56 -9.55 -2.69
C LEU A 94 17.58 -10.50 -3.33
N GLY A 95 17.15 -11.34 -4.29
CA GLY A 95 17.99 -12.37 -4.89
C GLY A 95 18.28 -13.55 -3.96
N GLU A 96 17.38 -13.84 -3.02
CA GLU A 96 17.51 -14.91 -2.04
C GLU A 96 16.29 -15.87 -2.09
N LYS A 97 16.32 -16.94 -1.32
CA LYS A 97 15.15 -17.81 -1.14
C LYS A 97 14.23 -17.23 -0.06
N PRO A 98 12.92 -17.51 -0.10
CA PRO A 98 12.03 -17.14 1.00
C PRO A 98 12.59 -17.63 2.34
N PRO A 99 12.61 -16.77 3.39
CA PRO A 99 13.20 -17.12 4.69
C PRO A 99 12.33 -18.09 5.51
N VAL A 100 11.13 -18.36 5.03
CA VAL A 100 10.13 -19.24 5.64
C VAL A 100 9.51 -20.16 4.60
N ASP A 101 8.85 -21.22 5.04
CA ASP A 101 8.04 -22.06 4.16
C ASP A 101 6.85 -21.25 3.61
N VAL A 102 6.67 -21.26 2.30
CA VAL A 102 5.58 -20.59 1.58
C VAL A 102 4.57 -21.57 0.97
N ASN A 103 4.87 -22.89 1.03
CA ASN A 103 3.99 -23.98 0.59
C ASN A 103 3.29 -23.65 -0.75
N GLU A 104 4.05 -23.42 -1.81
CA GLU A 104 3.53 -23.10 -3.15
C GLU A 104 2.49 -21.95 -3.13
N GLU A 105 2.72 -20.87 -2.43
CA GLU A 105 1.82 -19.72 -2.27
C GLU A 105 0.64 -19.90 -1.31
N LYS A 106 0.50 -21.06 -0.65
CA LYS A 106 -0.61 -21.31 0.28
C LYS A 106 -0.29 -20.90 1.72
N GLY A 107 0.98 -20.66 1.99
CA GLY A 107 1.51 -20.49 3.34
C GLY A 107 1.57 -21.83 4.11
N PRO A 108 2.38 -21.91 5.19
CA PRO A 108 2.66 -23.16 5.87
C PRO A 108 1.41 -23.84 6.45
N ASP A 109 1.33 -25.17 6.35
CA ASP A 109 0.20 -25.94 6.92
C ASP A 109 0.20 -25.91 8.45
N SER A 110 1.35 -25.63 9.07
CA SER A 110 1.48 -25.47 10.52
C SER A 110 0.85 -24.18 11.05
N VAL A 111 0.67 -23.15 10.21
CA VAL A 111 0.05 -21.86 10.57
C VAL A 111 -1.47 -21.98 10.48
N LYS A 112 -2.14 -22.20 11.62
CA LYS A 112 -3.57 -22.54 11.68
C LYS A 112 -4.40 -21.59 12.53
N SER A 113 -3.92 -21.17 13.71
CA SER A 113 -4.67 -20.27 14.58
C SER A 113 -4.71 -18.85 13.99
N LYS A 114 -5.74 -18.08 14.34
CA LYS A 114 -5.81 -16.65 13.97
C LYS A 114 -4.54 -15.91 14.39
N ALA A 115 -4.02 -16.18 15.58
CA ALA A 115 -2.82 -15.54 16.10
C ALA A 115 -1.60 -15.83 15.22
N ASP A 116 -1.39 -17.11 14.82
CA ASP A 116 -0.27 -17.51 13.97
C ASP A 116 -0.40 -16.95 12.55
N ILE A 117 -1.63 -16.92 12.01
CA ILE A 117 -1.91 -16.36 10.67
C ILE A 117 -1.63 -14.85 10.66
N LEU A 118 -2.06 -14.12 11.68
CA LEU A 118 -1.78 -12.69 11.82
C LEU A 118 -0.29 -12.40 12.01
N LYS A 119 0.40 -13.24 12.77
CA LYS A 119 1.86 -13.13 12.95
C LYS A 119 2.56 -13.33 11.60
N TYR A 120 2.24 -14.41 10.87
CA TYR A 120 2.81 -14.71 9.56
C TYR A 120 2.56 -13.58 8.55
N LEU A 121 1.36 -13.00 8.54
CA LEU A 121 1.01 -11.85 7.71
C LEU A 121 1.86 -10.62 8.04
N LYS A 122 1.90 -10.21 9.32
CA LYS A 122 2.64 -9.01 9.74
C LYS A 122 4.13 -9.13 9.44
N GLU A 123 4.72 -10.29 9.72
CA GLU A 123 6.13 -10.56 9.41
C GLU A 123 6.40 -10.52 7.89
N SER A 124 5.43 -10.94 7.05
CA SER A 124 5.56 -10.85 5.60
C SER A 124 5.60 -9.41 5.08
N PHE A 125 4.84 -8.49 5.70
CA PHE A 125 4.91 -7.06 5.38
C PHE A 125 6.25 -6.44 5.79
N VAL A 126 6.77 -6.79 6.97
CA VAL A 126 8.13 -6.37 7.39
C VAL A 126 9.17 -6.80 6.34
N TYR A 127 9.04 -8.03 5.82
CA TYR A 127 9.94 -8.53 4.78
C TYR A 127 9.75 -7.80 3.45
N ALA A 128 8.53 -7.46 3.06
CA ALA A 128 8.23 -6.65 1.87
C ALA A 128 8.87 -5.25 1.96
N HIS A 129 8.75 -4.58 3.10
CA HIS A 129 9.41 -3.29 3.37
C HIS A 129 10.93 -3.40 3.27
N LYS A 130 11.54 -4.45 3.85
CA LYS A 130 12.97 -4.73 3.72
C LYS A 130 13.36 -4.87 2.24
N ALA A 131 12.59 -5.58 1.45
CA ALA A 131 12.89 -5.81 0.05
C ALA A 131 12.87 -4.52 -0.77
N VAL A 132 11.83 -3.69 -0.65
CA VAL A 132 11.74 -2.43 -1.41
C VAL A 132 12.77 -1.39 -0.97
N ALA A 133 13.25 -1.45 0.28
CA ALA A 133 14.30 -0.57 0.77
C ALA A 133 15.64 -0.75 0.01
N THR A 134 15.85 -1.88 -0.66
CA THR A 134 17.04 -2.14 -1.48
C THR A 134 16.95 -1.60 -2.90
N ILE A 135 15.78 -1.09 -3.31
CA ILE A 135 15.57 -0.57 -4.66
C ILE A 135 16.10 0.85 -4.75
N THR A 136 16.95 1.09 -5.74
CA THR A 136 17.59 2.39 -6.01
C THR A 136 17.31 2.79 -7.46
N GLU A 137 17.57 4.05 -7.79
CA GLU A 137 17.49 4.54 -9.18
C GLU A 137 18.43 3.76 -10.13
N ALA A 138 19.52 3.21 -9.61
CA ALA A 138 20.47 2.44 -10.41
C ALA A 138 19.98 1.02 -10.74
N ASN A 139 19.20 0.39 -9.84
CA ASN A 139 18.84 -1.03 -9.99
C ASN A 139 17.37 -1.30 -10.27
N LEU A 140 16.51 -0.29 -10.21
CA LEU A 140 15.04 -0.46 -10.29
C LEU A 140 14.57 -1.11 -11.61
N LEU A 141 15.26 -0.86 -12.71
CA LEU A 141 14.94 -1.44 -14.03
C LEU A 141 15.83 -2.63 -14.42
N GLU A 142 16.74 -3.05 -13.53
CA GLU A 142 17.55 -4.24 -13.80
C GLU A 142 16.67 -5.48 -13.98
N PRO A 143 16.95 -6.31 -15.01
CA PRO A 143 16.25 -7.57 -15.21
C PRO A 143 16.52 -8.54 -14.07
N ILE A 144 15.46 -9.06 -13.47
CA ILE A 144 15.54 -10.13 -12.46
C ILE A 144 14.63 -11.31 -12.84
N ALA A 145 14.93 -12.47 -12.31
CA ALA A 145 14.03 -13.61 -12.42
C ALA A 145 12.73 -13.32 -11.69
N VAL A 146 11.59 -13.54 -12.32
CA VAL A 146 10.29 -13.44 -11.63
C VAL A 146 9.87 -14.82 -11.15
N PRO A 147 9.28 -14.92 -9.95
CA PRO A 147 8.87 -16.21 -9.38
C PRO A 147 7.66 -16.83 -10.12
N PHE A 148 6.95 -16.03 -10.91
CA PHE A 148 5.75 -16.42 -11.62
C PHE A 148 5.99 -16.36 -13.13
N GLY A 149 6.07 -17.51 -13.78
CA GLY A 149 6.29 -17.59 -15.22
C GLY A 149 7.76 -17.81 -15.61
N LYS A 150 8.05 -17.63 -16.92
CA LYS A 150 9.37 -17.91 -17.50
C LYS A 150 10.12 -16.64 -17.95
N GLU A 151 9.46 -15.51 -17.91
CA GLU A 151 10.03 -14.23 -18.39
C GLU A 151 10.81 -13.52 -17.29
N LYS A 152 11.72 -12.65 -17.70
CA LYS A 152 12.38 -11.74 -16.76
C LYS A 152 11.51 -10.50 -16.55
N GLY A 153 11.43 -10.04 -15.33
CA GLY A 153 10.85 -8.74 -14.96
C GLY A 153 11.91 -7.76 -14.50
N THR A 154 11.48 -6.68 -13.88
CA THR A 154 12.35 -5.71 -13.23
C THR A 154 12.05 -5.67 -11.73
N ARG A 155 13.00 -5.17 -10.91
CA ARG A 155 12.74 -4.96 -9.49
C ARG A 155 11.53 -4.06 -9.26
N LEU A 156 11.43 -2.96 -10.01
CA LEU A 156 10.28 -2.06 -9.94
C LEU A 156 8.97 -2.77 -10.26
N GLY A 157 8.90 -3.48 -11.39
CA GLY A 157 7.71 -4.22 -11.80
C GLY A 157 7.29 -5.24 -10.76
N LEU A 158 8.25 -6.00 -10.22
CA LEU A 158 7.96 -7.02 -9.21
C LEU A 158 7.52 -6.39 -7.88
N ALA A 159 8.11 -5.25 -7.47
CA ALA A 159 7.73 -4.56 -6.25
C ALA A 159 6.30 -3.99 -6.27
N THR A 160 5.75 -3.69 -7.45
CA THR A 160 4.34 -3.24 -7.55
C THR A 160 3.35 -4.33 -7.16
N VAL A 161 3.75 -5.61 -7.21
CA VAL A 161 2.91 -6.76 -6.83
C VAL A 161 2.43 -6.64 -5.39
N PHE A 162 3.26 -6.17 -4.47
CA PHE A 162 2.86 -6.01 -3.07
C PHE A 162 1.57 -5.21 -2.90
N ALA A 163 1.44 -4.11 -3.64
CA ALA A 163 0.27 -3.25 -3.54
C ALA A 163 -0.93 -3.81 -4.31
N TRP A 164 -0.81 -4.06 -5.62
CA TRP A 164 -1.98 -4.44 -6.41
C TRP A 164 -2.52 -5.82 -6.04
N HIS A 165 -1.65 -6.81 -5.74
CA HIS A 165 -2.07 -8.13 -5.30
C HIS A 165 -2.70 -8.11 -3.90
N GLY A 166 -2.11 -7.32 -2.98
CA GLY A 166 -2.69 -7.10 -1.67
C GLY A 166 -4.08 -6.49 -1.75
N PHE A 167 -4.30 -5.47 -2.61
CA PHE A 167 -5.63 -4.87 -2.79
C PHE A 167 -6.62 -5.76 -3.51
N ASP A 168 -6.19 -6.61 -4.46
CA ASP A 168 -7.07 -7.61 -5.08
C ASP A 168 -7.67 -8.54 -4.02
N HIS A 169 -6.84 -9.09 -3.14
CA HIS A 169 -7.28 -9.95 -2.04
C HIS A 169 -8.01 -9.19 -0.92
N TYR A 170 -7.62 -7.94 -0.64
CA TYR A 170 -8.36 -7.08 0.30
C TYR A 170 -9.81 -6.89 -0.16
N GLY A 171 -10.04 -6.65 -1.45
CA GLY A 171 -11.38 -6.52 -2.00
C GLY A 171 -12.24 -7.75 -1.73
N GLN A 172 -11.69 -8.96 -1.91
CA GLN A 172 -12.36 -10.21 -1.60
C GLN A 172 -12.63 -10.34 -0.09
N MET A 173 -11.65 -10.05 0.76
CA MET A 173 -11.82 -10.08 2.22
C MET A 173 -12.86 -9.08 2.71
N ALA A 174 -12.94 -7.90 2.13
CA ALA A 174 -13.95 -6.89 2.45
C ALA A 174 -15.38 -7.41 2.18
N VAL A 175 -15.57 -8.15 1.08
CA VAL A 175 -16.83 -8.83 0.80
C VAL A 175 -17.11 -9.92 1.84
N TYR A 176 -16.12 -10.75 2.18
CA TYR A 176 -16.29 -11.82 3.19
C TYR A 176 -16.66 -11.26 4.57
N LEU A 177 -16.03 -10.14 4.98
CA LEU A 177 -16.39 -9.43 6.22
C LEU A 177 -17.86 -9.01 6.19
N ARG A 178 -18.32 -8.34 5.10
CA ARG A 178 -19.71 -7.89 4.96
C ARG A 178 -20.70 -9.05 4.97
N MET A 179 -20.37 -10.18 4.34
CA MET A 179 -21.19 -11.38 4.37
C MET A 179 -21.35 -11.96 5.79
N ASN A 180 -20.41 -11.66 6.69
CA ASN A 180 -20.46 -12.02 8.10
C ASN A 180 -20.96 -10.86 9.00
N GLY A 181 -21.58 -9.82 8.43
CA GLY A 181 -22.14 -8.70 9.19
C GLY A 181 -21.09 -7.71 9.73
N ILE A 182 -19.85 -7.77 9.24
CA ILE A 182 -18.73 -6.95 9.70
C ILE A 182 -18.43 -5.86 8.68
N VAL A 183 -18.50 -4.59 9.10
CA VAL A 183 -18.03 -3.47 8.26
C VAL A 183 -16.50 -3.50 8.25
N PRO A 184 -15.85 -3.54 7.05
CA PRO A 184 -14.40 -3.47 6.97
C PRO A 184 -13.83 -2.23 7.67
N PRO A 185 -12.72 -2.33 8.43
CA PRO A 185 -12.17 -1.20 9.19
C PRO A 185 -11.96 0.07 8.35
N ALA A 186 -11.42 -0.04 7.15
CA ALA A 186 -11.22 1.09 6.23
C ALA A 186 -12.53 1.73 5.70
N SER A 187 -13.69 1.11 5.96
CA SER A 187 -15.02 1.64 5.60
C SER A 187 -15.79 2.18 6.81
N ARG A 188 -15.17 2.26 7.98
CA ARG A 188 -15.80 2.82 9.19
C ARG A 188 -15.54 4.32 9.21
N ASN A 189 -16.62 5.10 9.36
CA ASN A 189 -16.56 6.55 9.55
C ASN A 189 -16.17 6.87 11.00
#